data_5729246bab1e441bb91ac7e6a135b082
#
_entry.id   5729246bab1e441bb91ac7e6a135b082
#
_cell.length_a   1.000
_cell.length_b   1.000
_cell.length_c   1.000
_cell.angle_alpha   90.00
_cell.angle_beta   90.00
_cell.angle_gamma   90.00
#
_symmetry.space_group_name_H-M   'P 1'
#
loop_
_entity.id
_entity.type
_entity.pdbx_description
1 polymer ?
#
loop_
_entity_poly.entity_id
_entity_poly.type
_entity_poly.pdbx_seq_one_letter_code
_entity_poly.pdbx_strand_id
1 'polypeptide(L)'
;MQRLGLPHRRGLIAVAALVAGCAVAAGVVVVGSQGSAPRFASDVQPIFDGKCISCHPVAYPYLDLRRGKSYADLVRVSAATRPAFERVVPGKPEFSYLLIHPPDPSLRGVLTRDDRATIAAWIRAGAKND
;
A
#
# COMPACT_ATOMS: atom_id res chain seq x y z
N MET A 1 -24.17 94.31 14.78
CA MET A 1 -25.50 93.93 15.19
C MET A 1 -25.95 92.77 14.30
N GLN A 2 -26.41 91.76 14.79
CA GLN A 2 -27.20 90.62 14.38
C GLN A 2 -26.45 89.28 14.61
N ARG A 3 -27.02 88.59 15.55
CA ARG A 3 -26.74 87.21 15.93
C ARG A 3 -27.39 86.27 14.91
N LEU A 4 -26.70 85.32 14.44
CA LEU A 4 -27.30 84.18 13.68
C LEU A 4 -26.88 82.87 14.29
N GLY A 5 -27.91 82.16 14.70
CA GLY A 5 -27.79 80.90 15.45
C GLY A 5 -27.34 79.73 14.59
N LEU A 6 -26.65 78.85 15.23
CA LEU A 6 -26.31 77.58 14.69
C LEU A 6 -27.43 76.54 14.82
N PRO A 7 -27.72 75.75 13.82
CA PRO A 7 -28.56 74.58 14.01
C PRO A 7 -27.65 73.36 14.35
N HIS A 8 -27.98 72.75 15.47
CA HIS A 8 -27.45 71.47 15.87
C HIS A 8 -27.92 70.36 14.88
N ARG A 9 -27.02 69.83 14.12
CA ARG A 9 -27.25 68.54 13.42
C ARG A 9 -26.80 67.39 14.29
N ARG A 10 -27.77 66.67 14.83
CA ARG A 10 -27.61 65.36 15.48
C ARG A 10 -27.14 64.34 14.41
N GLY A 11 -25.87 64.00 14.42
CA GLY A 11 -25.36 62.90 13.59
C GLY A 11 -25.80 61.55 14.15
N LEU A 12 -26.59 60.86 13.38
CA LEU A 12 -26.89 59.46 13.59
C LEU A 12 -25.60 58.64 13.30
N ILE A 13 -25.06 58.03 14.33
CA ILE A 13 -23.96 57.05 14.21
C ILE A 13 -24.63 55.74 13.77
N ALA A 14 -24.48 55.40 12.50
CA ALA A 14 -24.87 54.09 12.00
C ALA A 14 -23.77 53.09 12.44
N VAL A 15 -24.11 52.24 13.38
CA VAL A 15 -23.27 51.11 13.75
C VAL A 15 -23.47 50.04 12.69
N ALA A 16 -22.49 49.92 11.78
CA ALA A 16 -22.44 48.81 10.84
C ALA A 16 -21.93 47.57 11.59
N ALA A 17 -22.82 46.64 11.89
CA ALA A 17 -22.48 45.33 12.40
C ALA A 17 -21.82 44.49 11.27
N LEU A 18 -20.53 44.32 11.36
CA LEU A 18 -19.78 43.37 10.54
C LEU A 18 -20.11 41.94 11.01
N VAL A 19 -20.98 41.25 10.29
CA VAL A 19 -21.19 39.81 10.46
C VAL A 19 -20.02 39.12 9.78
N ALA A 20 -19.06 38.71 10.57
CA ALA A 20 -17.99 37.80 10.12
C ALA A 20 -18.58 36.42 9.89
N GLY A 21 -18.89 36.12 8.63
CA GLY A 21 -19.27 34.77 8.20
C GLY A 21 -18.08 33.81 8.32
N CYS A 22 -18.05 32.95 9.33
CA CYS A 22 -17.19 31.79 9.36
C CYS A 22 -17.63 30.80 8.27
N ALA A 23 -16.98 30.84 7.12
CA ALA A 23 -17.09 29.76 6.14
C ALA A 23 -16.42 28.51 6.71
N VAL A 24 -17.22 27.60 7.24
CA VAL A 24 -16.75 26.25 7.60
C VAL A 24 -16.52 25.50 6.30
N ALA A 25 -15.28 25.43 5.85
CA ALA A 25 -14.91 24.53 4.76
C ALA A 25 -15.09 23.09 5.25
N ALA A 26 -16.17 22.45 4.81
CA ALA A 26 -16.37 21.02 5.01
C ALA A 26 -15.31 20.28 4.19
N GLY A 27 -14.19 19.94 4.84
CA GLY A 27 -13.19 19.06 4.26
C GLY A 27 -13.80 17.68 4.04
N VAL A 28 -13.98 17.29 2.78
CA VAL A 28 -14.33 15.90 2.44
C VAL A 28 -13.13 15.04 2.77
N VAL A 29 -13.17 14.34 3.90
CA VAL A 29 -12.22 13.29 4.22
C VAL A 29 -12.58 12.11 3.33
N VAL A 30 -11.85 11.95 2.23
CA VAL A 30 -11.90 10.72 1.43
C VAL A 30 -11.24 9.65 2.26
N VAL A 31 -12.03 8.87 2.99
CA VAL A 31 -11.59 7.64 3.63
C VAL A 31 -11.39 6.65 2.50
N GLY A 32 -10.16 6.59 1.97
CA GLY A 32 -9.79 5.53 1.05
C GLY A 32 -10.03 4.19 1.74
N SER A 33 -10.83 3.31 1.13
CA SER A 33 -10.96 1.92 1.57
C SER A 33 -9.57 1.30 1.55
N GLN A 34 -8.93 1.24 2.71
CA GLN A 34 -7.73 0.46 2.94
C GLN A 34 -8.20 -1.00 2.90
N GLY A 35 -8.20 -1.59 1.72
CA GLY A 35 -8.39 -3.03 1.61
C GLY A 35 -7.43 -3.72 2.57
N SER A 36 -7.91 -4.76 3.28
CA SER A 36 -7.04 -5.56 4.15
C SER A 36 -5.83 -6.06 3.35
N ALA A 37 -4.68 -6.11 4.00
CA ALA A 37 -3.48 -6.66 3.36
C ALA A 37 -3.75 -8.11 2.90
N PRO A 38 -3.18 -8.53 1.76
CA PRO A 38 -3.32 -9.91 1.30
C PRO A 38 -2.83 -10.89 2.36
N ARG A 39 -3.54 -12.00 2.49
CA ARG A 39 -3.21 -13.10 3.40
C ARG A 39 -2.44 -14.19 2.66
N PHE A 40 -1.52 -14.86 3.36
CA PHE A 40 -0.69 -15.87 2.71
C PHE A 40 -1.52 -17.04 2.18
N ALA A 41 -2.37 -17.61 3.02
CA ALA A 41 -3.09 -18.84 2.68
C ALA A 41 -4.15 -18.64 1.58
N SER A 42 -4.83 -17.49 1.55
CA SER A 42 -5.94 -17.23 0.63
C SER A 42 -5.54 -16.47 -0.64
N ASP A 43 -4.51 -15.64 -0.58
CA ASP A 43 -4.20 -14.72 -1.68
C ASP A 43 -2.86 -15.01 -2.34
N VAL A 44 -1.84 -15.43 -1.58
CA VAL A 44 -0.49 -15.70 -2.10
C VAL A 44 -0.30 -17.16 -2.49
N GLN A 45 -0.68 -18.10 -1.62
CA GLN A 45 -0.51 -19.53 -1.88
C GLN A 45 -1.20 -20.00 -3.18
N PRO A 46 -2.41 -19.54 -3.54
CA PRO A 46 -3.02 -19.91 -4.82
C PRO A 46 -2.21 -19.50 -6.04
N ILE A 47 -1.43 -18.41 -5.96
CA ILE A 47 -0.51 -18.01 -7.04
C ILE A 47 0.57 -19.08 -7.22
N PHE A 48 1.14 -19.58 -6.13
CA PHE A 48 2.14 -20.64 -6.19
C PHE A 48 1.55 -21.95 -6.68
N ASP A 49 0.36 -22.32 -6.18
CA ASP A 49 -0.34 -23.55 -6.58
C ASP A 49 -0.61 -23.56 -8.09
N GLY A 50 -0.95 -22.42 -8.67
CA GLY A 50 -1.26 -22.32 -10.10
C GLY A 50 -0.05 -22.12 -11.02
N LYS A 51 1.08 -21.63 -10.52
CA LYS A 51 2.15 -21.13 -11.40
C LYS A 51 3.55 -21.65 -11.07
N CYS A 52 3.78 -22.15 -9.86
CA CYS A 52 5.12 -22.42 -9.39
C CYS A 52 5.37 -23.89 -9.04
N ILE A 53 4.38 -24.62 -8.54
CA ILE A 53 4.54 -25.99 -8.05
C ILE A 53 4.87 -27.01 -9.16
N SER A 54 4.62 -26.69 -10.41
CA SER A 54 5.00 -27.53 -11.55
C SER A 54 6.53 -27.65 -11.67
N CYS A 55 7.27 -26.64 -11.22
CA CYS A 55 8.73 -26.63 -11.23
C CYS A 55 9.33 -26.74 -9.82
N HIS A 56 8.63 -26.22 -8.80
CA HIS A 56 9.09 -26.22 -7.41
C HIS A 56 8.23 -27.14 -6.52
N PRO A 57 8.74 -28.27 -6.00
CA PRO A 57 10.13 -28.69 -5.96
C PRO A 57 10.57 -29.65 -7.08
N VAL A 58 9.76 -29.95 -8.07
CA VAL A 58 9.97 -31.06 -9.03
C VAL A 58 11.31 -30.92 -9.78
N ALA A 59 11.50 -29.81 -10.51
CA ALA A 59 12.71 -29.52 -11.24
C ALA A 59 13.76 -28.81 -10.36
N TYR A 60 13.30 -28.09 -9.35
CA TYR A 60 14.15 -27.29 -8.45
C TYR A 60 13.89 -27.67 -6.99
N PRO A 61 14.48 -28.78 -6.49
CA PRO A 61 14.16 -29.38 -5.19
C PRO A 61 14.59 -28.56 -3.98
N TYR A 62 15.39 -27.52 -4.17
CA TYR A 62 15.84 -26.62 -3.12
C TYR A 62 14.79 -25.60 -2.67
N LEU A 63 13.60 -25.58 -3.28
CA LEU A 63 12.49 -24.71 -2.91
C LEU A 63 11.17 -25.47 -3.11
N ASP A 64 10.43 -25.67 -2.03
CA ASP A 64 9.12 -26.32 -2.06
C ASP A 64 8.00 -25.29 -1.89
N LEU A 65 7.32 -24.96 -2.98
CA LEU A 65 6.23 -23.96 -2.97
C LEU A 65 4.84 -24.57 -2.77
N ARG A 66 4.78 -25.86 -2.43
CA ARG A 66 3.49 -26.51 -2.14
C ARG A 66 2.92 -26.03 -0.80
N ARG A 67 1.58 -26.10 -0.72
CA ARG A 67 0.83 -25.75 0.50
C ARG A 67 1.38 -26.47 1.74
N GLY A 68 1.56 -25.72 2.82
CA GLY A 68 2.13 -26.24 4.08
C GLY A 68 3.67 -26.30 4.13
N LYS A 69 4.37 -26.03 3.00
CA LYS A 69 5.84 -25.98 2.91
C LYS A 69 6.35 -24.60 2.52
N SER A 70 5.67 -23.96 1.58
CA SER A 70 6.07 -22.74 0.91
C SER A 70 6.46 -21.59 1.86
N TYR A 71 5.71 -21.37 2.92
CA TYR A 71 6.00 -20.28 3.84
C TYR A 71 7.36 -20.45 4.53
N ALA A 72 7.62 -21.64 5.08
CA ALA A 72 8.89 -21.94 5.77
C ALA A 72 10.08 -21.89 4.83
N ASP A 73 9.88 -22.26 3.55
CA ASP A 73 10.92 -22.23 2.53
C ASP A 73 11.16 -20.83 1.95
N LEU A 74 10.26 -19.88 2.20
CA LEU A 74 10.34 -18.53 1.61
C LEU A 74 10.85 -17.48 2.58
N VAL A 75 10.22 -17.38 3.75
CA VAL A 75 10.39 -16.22 4.61
C VAL A 75 11.69 -16.28 5.40
N ARG A 76 12.56 -15.29 5.20
CA ARG A 76 13.91 -15.21 5.80
C ARG A 76 14.86 -16.36 5.45
N VAL A 77 14.66 -17.00 4.30
CA VAL A 77 15.50 -18.07 3.79
C VAL A 77 16.34 -17.55 2.64
N SER A 78 17.64 -17.81 2.67
CA SER A 78 18.56 -17.45 1.59
C SER A 78 18.19 -18.14 0.28
N ALA A 79 18.30 -17.44 -0.83
CA ALA A 79 18.05 -18.00 -2.15
C ALA A 79 19.17 -18.96 -2.53
N ALA A 80 18.84 -20.19 -2.90
CA ALA A 80 19.84 -21.23 -3.20
C ALA A 80 20.77 -20.84 -4.36
N THR A 81 20.24 -20.16 -5.38
CA THR A 81 21.01 -19.72 -6.55
C THR A 81 21.66 -18.34 -6.37
N ARG A 82 21.27 -17.60 -5.33
CA ARG A 82 21.81 -16.28 -4.99
C ARG A 82 21.84 -16.08 -3.46
N PRO A 83 22.78 -16.71 -2.74
CA PRO A 83 22.78 -16.74 -1.26
C PRO A 83 22.91 -15.37 -0.58
N ALA A 84 23.34 -14.35 -1.30
CA ALA A 84 23.37 -12.96 -0.81
C ALA A 84 21.99 -12.33 -0.67
N PHE A 85 20.94 -12.98 -1.22
CA PHE A 85 19.56 -12.50 -1.15
C PHE A 85 18.71 -13.48 -0.33
N GLU A 86 17.79 -12.94 0.45
CA GLU A 86 16.69 -13.72 1.01
C GLU A 86 15.58 -13.89 -0.02
N ARG A 87 14.90 -15.03 0.01
CA ARG A 87 13.74 -15.28 -0.88
C ARG A 87 12.61 -14.32 -0.60
N VAL A 88 12.31 -14.08 0.67
CA VAL A 88 11.34 -13.06 1.13
C VAL A 88 11.90 -12.34 2.35
N VAL A 89 12.04 -11.03 2.24
CA VAL A 89 12.39 -10.12 3.33
C VAL A 89 11.12 -9.42 3.81
N PRO A 90 10.57 -9.78 4.99
CA PRO A 90 9.36 -9.15 5.50
C PRO A 90 9.45 -7.62 5.55
N GLY A 91 8.44 -6.94 5.04
CA GLY A 91 8.39 -5.48 4.95
C GLY A 91 9.15 -4.86 3.77
N LYS A 92 9.95 -5.65 3.02
CA LYS A 92 10.85 -5.15 1.97
C LYS A 92 10.69 -5.92 0.66
N PRO A 93 9.62 -5.69 -0.11
CA PRO A 93 9.39 -6.38 -1.36
C PRO A 93 10.50 -6.16 -2.39
N GLU A 94 11.12 -4.97 -2.42
CA GLU A 94 12.20 -4.61 -3.33
C GLU A 94 13.51 -5.38 -3.07
N PHE A 95 13.68 -5.94 -1.87
CA PHE A 95 14.83 -6.77 -1.48
C PHE A 95 14.49 -8.27 -1.48
N SER A 96 13.27 -8.64 -1.83
CA SER A 96 12.81 -10.02 -1.85
C SER A 96 13.10 -10.69 -3.18
N TYR A 97 13.95 -11.70 -3.19
CA TYR A 97 14.38 -12.39 -4.41
C TYR A 97 13.21 -13.02 -5.18
N LEU A 98 12.17 -13.43 -4.50
CA LEU A 98 10.94 -13.97 -5.09
C LEU A 98 10.35 -13.04 -6.17
N LEU A 99 10.42 -11.73 -6.00
CA LEU A 99 9.90 -10.75 -6.96
C LEU A 99 10.89 -10.44 -8.09
N ILE A 100 12.16 -10.74 -7.92
CA ILE A 100 13.20 -10.60 -8.96
C ILE A 100 13.23 -11.86 -9.83
N HIS A 101 12.90 -13.00 -9.24
CA HIS A 101 12.81 -14.30 -9.91
C HIS A 101 11.53 -14.34 -10.82
N PRO A 102 11.55 -15.05 -11.93
CA PRO A 102 12.66 -15.81 -12.48
C PRO A 102 13.64 -14.92 -13.25
N PRO A 103 14.97 -15.19 -13.15
CA PRO A 103 15.97 -14.45 -13.92
C PRO A 103 15.99 -14.86 -15.39
N ASP A 104 15.48 -16.08 -15.70
CA ASP A 104 15.44 -16.61 -17.06
C ASP A 104 14.39 -15.84 -17.91
N PRO A 105 14.79 -15.27 -19.06
CA PRO A 105 13.87 -14.58 -19.94
C PRO A 105 12.69 -15.43 -20.42
N SER A 106 12.84 -16.75 -20.56
CA SER A 106 11.77 -17.66 -20.98
C SER A 106 10.66 -17.79 -19.93
N LEU A 107 10.97 -17.52 -18.67
CA LEU A 107 10.03 -17.56 -17.56
C LEU A 107 9.47 -16.17 -17.20
N ARG A 108 9.85 -15.13 -17.96
CA ARG A 108 9.26 -13.80 -17.79
C ARG A 108 7.77 -13.87 -18.12
N GLY A 109 6.94 -13.39 -17.21
CA GLY A 109 5.49 -13.40 -17.36
C GLY A 109 4.79 -14.60 -16.69
N VAL A 110 5.50 -15.53 -16.08
CA VAL A 110 4.89 -16.56 -15.22
C VAL A 110 4.03 -15.89 -14.15
N LEU A 111 4.56 -14.86 -13.49
CA LEU A 111 3.78 -13.99 -12.61
C LEU A 111 3.23 -12.81 -13.41
N THR A 112 1.91 -12.64 -13.39
CA THR A 112 1.26 -11.45 -13.94
C THR A 112 1.60 -10.22 -13.12
N ARG A 113 1.21 -9.04 -13.61
CA ARG A 113 1.34 -7.80 -12.86
C ARG A 113 0.58 -7.86 -11.53
N ASP A 114 -0.62 -8.43 -11.54
CA ASP A 114 -1.49 -8.53 -10.37
C ASP A 114 -0.94 -9.53 -9.35
N ASP A 115 -0.40 -10.68 -9.80
CA ASP A 115 0.29 -11.62 -8.91
C ASP A 115 1.46 -10.94 -8.18
N ARG A 116 2.28 -10.20 -8.92
CA ARG A 116 3.40 -9.45 -8.35
C ARG A 116 2.93 -8.39 -7.36
N ALA A 117 1.85 -7.69 -7.67
CA ALA A 117 1.27 -6.68 -6.78
C ALA A 117 0.75 -7.31 -5.49
N THR A 118 0.06 -8.46 -5.59
CA THR A 118 -0.45 -9.21 -4.44
C THR A 118 0.68 -9.70 -3.55
N ILE A 119 1.69 -10.34 -4.13
CA ILE A 119 2.86 -10.82 -3.38
C ILE A 119 3.61 -9.65 -2.73
N ALA A 120 3.82 -8.55 -3.46
CA ALA A 120 4.50 -7.37 -2.93
C ALA A 120 3.73 -6.72 -1.78
N ALA A 121 2.40 -6.66 -1.88
CA ALA A 121 1.55 -6.13 -0.82
C ALA A 121 1.59 -7.00 0.45
N TRP A 122 1.56 -8.33 0.29
CA TRP A 122 1.74 -9.27 1.40
C TRP A 122 3.11 -9.10 2.08
N ILE A 123 4.19 -9.03 1.29
CA ILE A 123 5.54 -8.81 1.82
C ILE A 123 5.62 -7.48 2.57
N ARG A 124 5.06 -6.41 2.00
CA ARG A 124 5.04 -5.08 2.63
C ARG A 124 4.29 -5.06 3.94
N ALA A 125 3.24 -5.86 4.07
CA ALA A 125 2.47 -6.03 5.29
C ALA A 125 3.18 -6.91 6.35
N GLY A 126 4.40 -7.36 6.08
CA GLY A 126 5.22 -8.14 7.00
C GLY A 126 5.30 -9.63 6.70
N ALA A 127 4.81 -10.07 5.55
CA ALA A 127 4.86 -11.47 5.08
C ALA A 127 4.35 -12.45 6.15
N LYS A 128 3.16 -12.22 6.67
CA LYS A 128 2.56 -13.07 7.73
C LYS A 128 2.13 -14.42 7.18
N ASN A 129 2.15 -15.45 8.05
CA ASN A 129 1.62 -16.78 7.76
C ASN A 129 0.17 -16.88 8.29
N ASP A 130 -0.79 -16.37 7.54
CA ASP A 130 -2.19 -16.22 7.93
C ASP A 130 -3.17 -16.73 6.85
#